data_37e5e568afa62ce96c9e65a2f6d3fb14
#
_entry.id   37e5e568afa62ce96c9e65a2f6d3fb14
#
_cell.length_a   1.000
_cell.length_b   1.000
_cell.length_c   1.000
_cell.angle_alpha   90.00
_cell.angle_beta   90.00
_cell.angle_gamma   90.00
#
_symmetry.space_group_name_H-M   'P 1'
#
loop_
_entity.id
_entity.type
_entity.pdbx_description
1 polymer ?
#
loop_
_entity_poly.entity_id
_entity_poly.type
_entity_poly.pdbx_seq_one_letter_code
_entity_poly.pdbx_strand_id
1 'polypeptide(L)' 'MARATAAETSDRIDALQGMILAGTPNTECLAFARKEWGISRARGYELLKRAWTQIKADVDETGIDRQEL' A
#
# COMPACT_ATOMS: atom_id res chain seq x y z
N MET A 1 -9.34 22.84 -3.71
CA MET A 1 -8.75 21.67 -3.06
C MET A 1 -7.93 20.87 -4.05
N ALA A 2 -6.70 20.70 -3.73
CA ALA A 2 -5.81 20.01 -4.62
C ALA A 2 -5.97 18.49 -4.50
N ARG A 3 -5.96 17.82 -5.62
CA ARG A 3 -5.90 16.39 -5.61
C ARG A 3 -4.47 15.94 -5.47
N ALA A 4 -4.29 14.74 -4.94
CA ALA A 4 -2.96 14.16 -4.91
C ALA A 4 -2.49 13.93 -6.34
N THR A 5 -1.26 14.29 -6.61
CA THR A 5 -0.65 14.02 -7.91
C THR A 5 -0.33 12.53 -8.03
N ALA A 6 0.01 12.10 -9.23
CA ALA A 6 0.43 10.71 -9.43
C ALA A 6 1.66 10.39 -8.58
N ALA A 7 2.59 11.34 -8.47
CA ALA A 7 3.78 11.15 -7.66
C ALA A 7 3.43 11.01 -6.18
N GLU A 8 2.52 11.84 -5.69
CA GLU A 8 2.09 11.74 -4.30
C GLU A 8 1.40 10.41 -4.03
N THR A 9 0.55 9.97 -4.95
CA THR A 9 -0.14 8.70 -4.80
C THR A 9 0.87 7.55 -4.77
N SER A 10 1.87 7.60 -5.63
CA SER A 10 2.90 6.59 -5.67
C SER A 10 3.68 6.55 -4.35
N ASP A 11 4.03 7.72 -3.82
CA ASP A 11 4.76 7.80 -2.55
C ASP A 11 3.93 7.22 -1.41
N ARG A 12 2.62 7.48 -1.41
CA ARG A 12 1.74 6.96 -0.38
C ARG A 12 1.63 5.45 -0.46
N ILE A 13 1.54 4.92 -1.67
CA ILE A 13 1.49 3.48 -1.87
C ILE A 13 2.80 2.84 -1.40
N ASP A 14 3.93 3.46 -1.70
CA ASP A 14 5.23 2.98 -1.25
C ASP A 14 5.31 2.95 0.28
N ALA A 15 4.79 4.00 0.93
CA ALA A 15 4.78 4.05 2.37
C ALA A 15 3.97 2.90 2.97
N LEU A 16 2.81 2.62 2.37
CA LEU A 16 1.97 1.52 2.83
C LEU A 16 2.66 0.17 2.59
N GLN A 17 3.34 0.02 1.47
CA GLN A 17 4.10 -1.19 1.21
C GLN A 17 5.15 -1.43 2.31
N GLY A 18 5.86 -0.37 2.69
CA GLY A 18 6.84 -0.46 3.75
C GLY A 18 6.22 -0.93 5.06
N MET A 19 5.05 -0.40 5.39
CA MET A 19 4.37 -0.80 6.62
C MET A 19 3.92 -2.26 6.55
N ILE A 20 3.38 -2.68 5.41
CA ILE A 20 2.95 -4.06 5.23
C ILE A 20 4.12 -5.00 5.39
N LEU A 21 5.25 -4.68 4.76
CA LEU A 21 6.43 -5.52 4.82
C LEU A 21 7.02 -5.57 6.23
N ALA A 22 6.78 -4.52 7.01
CA ALA A 22 7.22 -4.49 8.39
C ALA A 22 6.29 -5.26 9.33
N GLY A 23 5.19 -5.78 8.81
CA GLY A 23 4.25 -6.55 9.60
C GLY A 23 3.12 -5.74 10.21
N THR A 24 2.92 -4.50 9.75
CA THR A 24 1.87 -3.65 10.29
C THR A 24 0.50 -4.16 9.85
N PRO A 25 -0.45 -4.34 10.77
CA PRO A 25 -1.80 -4.79 10.40
C PRO A 25 -2.49 -3.80 9.48
N ASN A 26 -3.39 -4.31 8.65
CA ASN A 26 -4.13 -3.47 7.71
C ASN A 26 -4.91 -2.36 8.41
N THR A 27 -5.47 -2.66 9.58
CA THR A 27 -6.21 -1.64 10.33
C THR A 27 -5.33 -0.47 10.71
N GLU A 28 -4.08 -0.74 11.07
CA GLU A 28 -3.15 0.32 11.42
C GLU A 28 -2.67 1.08 10.20
N CYS A 29 -2.47 0.37 9.09
CA CYS A 29 -2.12 1.02 7.84
C CYS A 29 -3.22 1.99 7.43
N LEU A 30 -4.47 1.56 7.54
CA LEU A 30 -5.60 2.40 7.21
C LEU A 30 -5.68 3.62 8.13
N ALA A 31 -5.52 3.41 9.43
CA ALA A 31 -5.55 4.50 10.38
C ALA A 31 -4.45 5.52 10.10
N PHE A 32 -3.27 5.02 9.79
CA PHE A 32 -2.14 5.88 9.44
C PHE A 32 -2.48 6.73 8.22
N ALA A 33 -3.00 6.10 7.17
CA ALA A 33 -3.32 6.81 5.94
C ALA A 33 -4.36 7.91 6.18
N ARG A 34 -5.38 7.61 6.97
CA ARG A 34 -6.43 8.58 7.25
C ARG A 34 -5.90 9.75 8.09
N LYS A 35 -5.04 9.45 9.03
CA LYS A 35 -4.49 10.47 9.91
C LYS A 35 -3.47 11.34 9.20
N GLU A 36 -2.55 10.70 8.48
CA GLU A 36 -1.44 11.43 7.87
C GLU A 36 -1.86 12.17 6.62
N TRP A 37 -2.75 11.59 5.85
CA TRP A 37 -3.11 12.15 4.54
C TRP A 37 -4.51 12.75 4.51
N GLY A 38 -5.26 12.61 5.60
CA GLY A 38 -6.60 13.20 5.68
C GLY A 38 -7.56 12.68 4.64
N ILE A 39 -7.41 11.43 4.23
CA ILE A 39 -8.26 10.84 3.21
C ILE A 39 -9.39 10.04 3.84
N SER A 40 -10.41 9.74 3.04
CA SER A 40 -11.54 8.95 3.51
C SER A 40 -11.13 7.50 3.70
N ARG A 41 -11.98 6.77 4.40
CA ARG A 41 -11.76 5.34 4.62
C ARG A 41 -11.72 4.59 3.30
N ALA A 42 -12.66 4.92 2.40
CA ALA A 42 -12.72 4.25 1.11
C ALA A 42 -11.44 4.48 0.31
N ARG A 43 -10.95 5.72 0.32
CA ARG A 43 -9.70 6.03 -0.39
C ARG A 43 -8.52 5.32 0.25
N GLY A 44 -8.51 5.25 1.58
CA GLY A 44 -7.46 4.53 2.30
C GLY A 44 -7.42 3.07 1.90
N TYR A 45 -8.57 2.42 1.82
CA TYR A 45 -8.62 1.03 1.39
C TYR A 45 -8.15 0.86 -0.04
N GLU A 46 -8.48 1.80 -0.90
CA GLU A 46 -8.06 1.73 -2.29
C GLU A 46 -6.53 1.76 -2.40
N LEU A 47 -5.90 2.67 -1.66
CA LEU A 47 -4.45 2.75 -1.67
C LEU A 47 -3.82 1.51 -1.07
N LEU A 48 -4.41 1.01 0.00
CA LEU A 48 -3.91 -0.21 0.64
C LEU A 48 -3.99 -1.40 -0.30
N LYS A 49 -5.09 -1.50 -1.04
CA LYS A 49 -5.26 -2.56 -2.02
C LYS A 49 -4.19 -2.49 -3.10
N ARG A 50 -3.88 -1.28 -3.55
CA ARG A 50 -2.84 -1.10 -4.56
C ARG A 50 -1.47 -1.49 -4.02
N ALA A 51 -1.21 -1.17 -2.75
CA ALA A 51 0.06 -1.53 -2.13
C ALA A 51 0.21 -3.05 -2.08
N TRP A 52 -0.83 -3.75 -1.70
CA TRP A 52 -0.81 -5.21 -1.67
C TRP A 52 -0.61 -5.80 -3.06
N THR A 53 -1.30 -5.23 -4.05
CA THR A 53 -1.17 -5.70 -5.43
C THR A 53 0.26 -5.52 -5.92
N GLN A 54 0.89 -4.41 -5.59
CA GLN A 54 2.26 -4.14 -6.00
C GLN A 54 3.23 -5.13 -5.38
N ILE A 55 3.05 -5.40 -4.09
CA ILE A 55 3.91 -6.36 -3.39
C ILE A 55 3.77 -7.74 -4.01
N LYS A 56 2.54 -8.14 -4.29
CA LYS A 56 2.30 -9.44 -4.87
C LYS A 56 2.91 -9.55 -6.26
N ALA A 57 2.81 -8.50 -7.04
CA ALA A 57 3.40 -8.49 -8.38
C ALA A 57 4.91 -8.63 -8.31
N ASP A 58 5.54 -7.96 -7.35
CA ASP A 58 6.99 -8.04 -7.17
C ASP A 58 7.40 -9.46 -6.81
N VAL A 59 6.65 -10.12 -5.93
CA VAL A 59 6.95 -11.50 -5.54
C VAL A 59 6.80 -12.42 -6.74
N ASP A 60 5.72 -12.26 -7.48
CA ASP A 60 5.49 -13.09 -8.67
C ASP A 60 6.60 -12.89 -9.69
N GLU A 61 7.04 -11.66 -9.85
CA GLU A 61 8.09 -11.35 -10.82
C GLU A 61 9.40 -12.00 -10.46
N THR A 62 9.73 -12.07 -9.17
CA THR A 62 10.96 -12.72 -8.74
C THR A 62 10.84 -14.23 -8.72
N GLY A 63 9.63 -14.74 -8.70
CA GLY A 63 9.40 -16.18 -8.71
C GLY A 63 9.76 -16.89 -7.42
N ILE A 64 9.97 -16.16 -6.37
CA ILE A 64 10.42 -16.73 -5.11
C ILE A 64 9.40 -17.67 -4.50
N ASP A 65 8.17 -17.35 -4.63
CA ASP A 65 7.10 -18.08 -3.96
C ASP A 65 6.77 -19.39 -4.63
N ARG A 66 7.35 -19.64 -5.74
CA ARG A 66 7.02 -20.84 -6.43
C ARG A 66 7.92 -21.98 -6.20
N GLN A 67 8.50 -21.98 -5.78
CA GLN A 67 9.14 -23.06 -5.75
C GLN A 67 8.95 -24.09 -5.35
N GLU A 68 8.67 -24.08 -5.71
CA GLU A 68 8.40 -24.90 -5.51
C GLU A 68 8.34 -25.66 -5.16
N LEU A 69 8.20 -25.50 -4.99
CA LEU A 69 7.79 -26.29 -4.56
C LEU A 69 7.74 -27.22 -4.67
#